data_b5cb11fe26f4c7f7024b6b1085692da3
#
_entry.id   b5cb11fe26f4c7f7024b6b1085692da3
#
_cell.length_a   1.000
_cell.length_b   1.000
_cell.length_c   1.000
_cell.angle_alpha   90.00
_cell.angle_beta   90.00
_cell.angle_gamma   90.00
#
_symmetry.space_group_name_H-M   'P 1'
#
loop_
_entity.id
_entity.type
_entity.pdbx_description
1 polymer ?
#
loop_
_entity_poly.entity_id
_entity_poly.type
_entity_poly.pdbx_seq_one_letter_code
_entity_poly.pdbx_strand_id
1 'polypeptide(L)'
;MSIGPVEYLIVGFPGNQFNGNIVPSLVKLVESGTIRIIDMLFITKDADGTVEGFEYEDHPELAAYGDLTEELDGLLNEEDIEMAAEVLEPNSSAAFLVWEDLWAKEFADAVRGSGGVLIAGERIPAQIVEEALAAIGKPTD
;
A
#
# COMPACT_ATOMS: atom_id res chain seq x y z
N MET A 1 -6.30 18.01 15.32
CA MET A 1 -6.03 17.81 13.90
C MET A 1 -6.58 16.46 13.46
N SER A 2 -7.41 16.45 12.45
CA SER A 2 -7.99 15.19 11.96
C SER A 2 -7.07 14.54 10.95
N ILE A 3 -7.16 13.22 10.85
CA ILE A 3 -6.47 12.45 9.82
C ILE A 3 -7.54 11.84 8.91
N GLY A 4 -7.27 11.77 7.63
CA GLY A 4 -8.16 11.13 6.67
C GLY A 4 -8.07 9.61 6.76
N PRO A 5 -8.80 8.91 5.90
CA PRO A 5 -8.71 7.45 5.87
C PRO A 5 -7.30 6.97 5.62
N VAL A 6 -6.91 5.93 6.34
CA VAL A 6 -5.60 5.31 6.19
C VAL A 6 -5.82 3.91 5.65
N GLU A 7 -5.00 3.51 4.70
CA GLU A 7 -5.05 2.15 4.17
C GLU A 7 -3.66 1.56 4.11
N TYR A 8 -3.60 0.24 4.11
CA TYR A 8 -2.37 -0.47 3.90
C TYR A 8 -2.49 -1.39 2.69
N LEU A 9 -1.38 -1.60 2.04
CA LEU A 9 -1.31 -2.49 0.89
C LEU A 9 -0.13 -3.43 1.08
N ILE A 10 -0.30 -4.67 0.66
CA ILE A 10 0.79 -5.62 0.56
C ILE A 10 0.90 -5.98 -0.91
N VAL A 11 2.01 -5.59 -1.52
CA VAL A 11 2.24 -5.82 -2.95
C VAL A 11 3.30 -6.90 -3.07
N GLY A 12 2.96 -8.00 -3.73
CA GLY A 12 3.89 -9.11 -3.92
C GLY A 12 4.61 -9.04 -5.26
N PHE A 13 5.87 -9.46 -5.26
CA PHE A 13 6.70 -9.51 -6.46
C PHE A 13 7.20 -10.94 -6.64
N PRO A 14 6.43 -11.79 -7.31
CA PRO A 14 6.85 -13.17 -7.55
C PRO A 14 8.18 -13.21 -8.30
N GLY A 15 9.09 -14.10 -7.87
CA GLY A 15 10.39 -14.20 -8.50
C GLY A 15 11.30 -13.00 -8.26
N ASN A 16 10.97 -12.14 -7.30
CA ASN A 16 11.71 -10.92 -6.99
C ASN A 16 11.85 -9.98 -8.18
N GLN A 17 10.88 -9.99 -9.07
CA GLN A 17 10.89 -9.13 -10.24
C GLN A 17 10.06 -7.88 -9.99
N PHE A 18 10.71 -6.74 -10.00
CA PHE A 18 10.03 -5.46 -10.01
C PHE A 18 10.86 -4.48 -10.81
N ASN A 19 10.18 -3.50 -11.39
CA ASN A 19 10.87 -2.47 -12.17
C ASN A 19 10.73 -1.11 -11.47
N GLY A 20 11.40 -0.10 -12.01
CA GLY A 20 11.44 1.21 -11.39
C GLY A 20 10.19 2.06 -11.60
N ASN A 21 9.16 1.54 -12.27
CA ASN A 21 7.97 2.34 -12.58
C ASN A 21 7.13 2.66 -11.34
N ILE A 22 7.28 1.87 -10.28
CA ILE A 22 6.52 2.09 -9.04
C ILE A 22 6.90 3.42 -8.40
N VAL A 23 8.19 3.75 -8.37
CA VAL A 23 8.67 4.96 -7.72
C VAL A 23 8.09 6.24 -8.33
N PRO A 24 8.17 6.44 -9.66
CA PRO A 24 7.56 7.63 -10.25
C PRO A 24 6.06 7.73 -10.02
N SER A 25 5.36 6.60 -9.99
CA SER A 25 3.92 6.60 -9.71
C SER A 25 3.61 7.05 -8.30
N LEU A 26 4.39 6.58 -7.32
CA LEU A 26 4.23 7.00 -5.93
C LEU A 26 4.56 8.48 -5.76
N VAL A 27 5.63 8.94 -6.37
CA VAL A 27 6.02 10.36 -6.34
C VAL A 27 4.88 11.24 -6.84
N LYS A 28 4.25 10.83 -7.93
CA LYS A 28 3.14 11.56 -8.52
C LYS A 28 1.97 11.70 -7.54
N LEU A 29 1.64 10.60 -6.85
CA LEU A 29 0.55 10.60 -5.89
C LEU A 29 0.85 11.50 -4.69
N VAL A 30 2.09 11.49 -4.22
CA VAL A 30 2.51 12.32 -3.09
C VAL A 30 2.55 13.81 -3.49
N GLU A 31 3.17 14.11 -4.63
CA GLU A 31 3.31 15.50 -5.09
C GLU A 31 1.97 16.15 -5.41
N SER A 32 1.01 15.37 -5.92
CA SER A 32 -0.32 15.90 -6.22
C SER A 32 -1.20 16.05 -4.98
N GLY A 33 -0.71 15.65 -3.81
CA GLY A 33 -1.50 15.72 -2.58
C GLY A 33 -2.58 14.66 -2.49
N THR A 34 -2.47 13.60 -3.26
CA THR A 34 -3.46 12.53 -3.27
C THR A 34 -3.29 11.60 -2.08
N ILE A 35 -2.05 11.27 -1.75
CA ILE A 35 -1.74 10.42 -0.58
C ILE A 35 -0.59 11.02 0.22
N ARG A 36 -0.48 10.57 1.48
CA ARG A 36 0.67 10.85 2.32
C ARG A 36 1.19 9.52 2.85
N ILE A 37 2.41 9.17 2.51
CA ILE A 37 2.99 7.90 2.94
C ILE A 37 3.33 7.96 4.41
N ILE A 38 2.85 6.99 5.17
CA ILE A 38 3.06 6.89 6.60
C ILE A 38 4.19 5.93 6.92
N ASP A 39 4.22 4.78 6.25
CA ASP A 39 5.25 3.78 6.52
C ASP A 39 5.45 2.87 5.30
N MET A 40 6.64 2.33 5.18
CA MET A 40 6.99 1.36 4.13
C MET A 40 7.94 0.33 4.70
N LEU A 41 7.72 -0.92 4.34
CA LEU A 41 8.56 -2.04 4.76
C LEU A 41 8.71 -3.00 3.61
N PHE A 42 9.92 -3.49 3.39
CA PHE A 42 10.20 -4.46 2.34
C PHE A 42 10.61 -5.78 2.94
N ILE A 43 10.14 -6.87 2.36
CA ILE A 43 10.38 -8.22 2.84
C ILE A 43 10.80 -9.07 1.67
N THR A 44 11.86 -9.85 1.86
CA THR A 44 12.29 -10.84 0.87
C THR A 44 12.26 -12.22 1.48
N LYS A 45 11.94 -13.22 0.67
CA LYS A 45 11.96 -14.62 1.07
C LYS A 45 12.81 -15.38 0.06
N ASP A 46 13.91 -15.93 0.52
CA ASP A 46 14.87 -16.64 -0.33
C ASP A 46 14.31 -17.99 -0.77
N ALA A 47 15.02 -18.63 -1.69
CA ALA A 47 14.64 -19.95 -2.20
C ALA A 47 14.60 -21.01 -1.10
N ASP A 48 15.41 -20.85 -0.05
CA ASP A 48 15.45 -21.78 1.08
C ASP A 48 14.45 -21.44 2.20
N GLY A 49 13.64 -20.40 2.00
CA GLY A 49 12.64 -19.99 2.96
C GLY A 49 13.09 -18.97 3.99
N THR A 50 14.35 -18.52 3.91
CA THR A 50 14.85 -17.49 4.81
C THR A 50 14.19 -16.15 4.51
N VAL A 51 13.68 -15.48 5.54
CA VAL A 51 12.95 -14.22 5.42
C VAL A 51 13.77 -13.09 6.01
N GLU A 52 13.89 -12.01 5.25
CA GLU A 52 14.51 -10.78 5.74
C GLU A 52 13.56 -9.62 5.50
N GLY A 53 13.41 -8.78 6.54
CA GLY A 53 12.69 -7.53 6.41
C GLY A 53 13.67 -6.39 6.53
N PHE A 54 13.49 -5.35 5.73
CA PHE A 54 14.35 -4.18 5.81
C PHE A 54 13.58 -2.93 5.43
N GLU A 55 13.96 -1.83 6.07
CA GLU A 55 13.42 -0.54 5.72
C GLU A 55 14.14 -0.03 4.48
N TYR A 56 13.54 0.94 3.80
CA TYR A 56 14.10 1.48 2.56
C TYR A 56 15.53 1.99 2.72
N GLU A 57 15.89 2.50 3.89
CA GLU A 57 17.20 3.10 4.12
C GLU A 57 18.32 2.07 4.24
N ASP A 58 17.98 0.81 4.49
CA ASP A 58 18.98 -0.25 4.63
C ASP A 58 19.45 -0.82 3.31
N HIS A 59 18.83 -0.44 2.20
CA HIS A 59 19.15 -0.99 0.90
C HIS A 59 19.19 0.11 -0.17
N PRO A 60 20.31 0.22 -0.92
CA PRO A 60 20.45 1.31 -1.89
C PRO A 60 19.36 1.39 -2.94
N GLU A 61 18.86 0.25 -3.40
CA GLU A 61 17.81 0.21 -4.42
C GLU A 61 16.49 0.79 -3.89
N LEU A 62 16.31 0.76 -2.59
CA LEU A 62 15.08 1.20 -1.95
C LEU A 62 15.21 2.60 -1.35
N ALA A 63 16.41 3.16 -1.34
CA ALA A 63 16.63 4.49 -0.77
C ALA A 63 15.83 5.57 -1.47
N ALA A 64 15.47 5.35 -2.74
CA ALA A 64 14.65 6.30 -3.49
C ALA A 64 13.27 6.52 -2.87
N TYR A 65 12.77 5.53 -2.10
CA TYR A 65 11.48 5.66 -1.43
C TYR A 65 11.54 6.58 -0.22
N GLY A 66 12.74 6.83 0.30
CA GLY A 66 12.92 7.61 1.51
C GLY A 66 12.37 9.02 1.45
N ASP A 67 12.41 9.63 0.27
CA ASP A 67 11.91 10.99 0.09
C ASP A 67 10.40 11.08 0.16
N LEU A 68 9.72 9.94 0.16
CA LEU A 68 8.26 9.89 0.18
C LEU A 68 7.68 9.69 1.58
N THR A 69 8.51 9.29 2.55
CA THR A 69 8.02 8.97 3.88
C THR A 69 8.02 10.20 4.78
N GLU A 70 7.01 10.29 5.61
CA GLU A 70 6.94 11.25 6.71
C GLU A 70 7.41 10.56 8.00
N GLU A 71 7.63 11.34 9.05
CA GLU A 71 8.22 10.85 10.29
C GLU A 71 7.25 10.10 11.20
N LEU A 72 6.50 9.15 10.65
CA LEU A 72 5.61 8.31 11.47
C LEU A 72 6.10 6.87 11.45
N ASP A 73 7.32 6.68 11.92
CA ASP A 73 7.96 5.38 11.98
C ASP A 73 7.26 4.46 12.97
N GLY A 74 7.32 3.17 12.69
CA GLY A 74 6.96 2.17 13.67
C GLY A 74 5.55 1.63 13.62
N LEU A 75 4.75 2.00 12.61
CA LEU A 75 3.44 1.37 12.43
C LEU A 75 3.59 -0.08 12.00
N LEU A 76 4.62 -0.39 11.21
CA LEU A 76 4.90 -1.74 10.79
C LEU A 76 6.01 -2.32 11.67
N ASN A 77 5.87 -3.57 12.06
CA ASN A 77 6.78 -4.21 13.02
C ASN A 77 7.08 -5.66 12.63
N GLU A 78 7.82 -6.37 13.49
CA GLU A 78 8.21 -7.74 13.23
C GLU A 78 7.05 -8.70 13.05
N GLU A 79 5.91 -8.45 13.71
CA GLU A 79 4.72 -9.28 13.54
C GLU A 79 4.17 -9.15 12.12
N ASP A 80 4.26 -7.96 11.54
CA ASP A 80 3.85 -7.73 10.15
C ASP A 80 4.76 -8.49 9.20
N ILE A 81 6.06 -8.53 9.50
CA ILE A 81 7.02 -9.29 8.71
C ILE A 81 6.69 -10.77 8.75
N GLU A 82 6.41 -11.30 9.94
CA GLU A 82 6.06 -12.70 10.11
C GLU A 82 4.78 -13.07 9.38
N MET A 83 3.78 -12.19 9.45
CA MET A 83 2.51 -12.41 8.78
C MET A 83 2.69 -12.45 7.26
N ALA A 84 3.46 -11.52 6.72
CA ALA A 84 3.72 -11.49 5.29
C ALA A 84 4.56 -12.70 4.85
N ALA A 85 5.50 -13.10 5.69
CA ALA A 85 6.36 -14.23 5.40
C ALA A 85 5.57 -15.53 5.23
N GLU A 86 4.48 -15.68 5.97
CA GLU A 86 3.65 -16.88 5.87
C GLU A 86 2.96 -16.99 4.52
N VAL A 87 2.61 -15.86 3.90
CA VAL A 87 1.89 -15.88 2.64
C VAL A 87 2.79 -15.74 1.42
N LEU A 88 4.05 -15.37 1.61
CA LEU A 88 5.00 -15.26 0.51
C LEU A 88 5.53 -16.62 0.07
N GLU A 89 5.62 -16.81 -1.24
CA GLU A 89 6.29 -17.97 -1.79
C GLU A 89 7.80 -17.80 -1.71
N PRO A 90 8.56 -18.91 -1.64
CA PRO A 90 10.02 -18.81 -1.72
C PRO A 90 10.48 -18.08 -2.98
N ASN A 91 11.59 -17.38 -2.89
CA ASN A 91 12.17 -16.60 -3.97
C ASN A 91 11.24 -15.48 -4.46
N SER A 92 10.58 -14.82 -3.52
CA SER A 92 9.72 -13.68 -3.83
C SER A 92 9.91 -12.60 -2.79
N SER A 93 9.34 -11.45 -3.07
CA SER A 93 9.42 -10.31 -2.16
C SER A 93 8.08 -9.60 -2.09
N ALA A 94 7.94 -8.74 -1.10
CA ALA A 94 6.74 -7.95 -0.93
C ALA A 94 7.08 -6.58 -0.37
N ALA A 95 6.25 -5.61 -0.70
CA ALA A 95 6.31 -4.29 -0.11
C ALA A 95 5.04 -4.07 0.71
N PHE A 96 5.21 -3.64 1.95
CA PHE A 96 4.13 -3.14 2.78
C PHE A 96 4.11 -1.63 2.65
N LEU A 97 2.95 -1.09 2.34
CA LEU A 97 2.78 0.36 2.21
C LEU A 97 1.59 0.78 3.08
N VAL A 98 1.80 1.81 3.88
CA VAL A 98 0.72 2.41 4.68
C VAL A 98 0.66 3.87 4.31
N TRP A 99 -0.51 4.35 3.91
CA TRP A 99 -0.67 5.77 3.59
C TRP A 99 -2.02 6.30 3.99
N GLU A 100 -2.07 7.62 4.12
CA GLU A 100 -3.32 8.35 4.32
C GLU A 100 -3.87 8.78 2.97
N ASP A 101 -5.17 8.57 2.76
CA ASP A 101 -5.85 9.00 1.55
C ASP A 101 -6.26 10.46 1.70
N LEU A 102 -5.37 11.36 1.32
CA LEU A 102 -5.63 12.79 1.45
C LEU A 102 -6.83 13.22 0.60
N TRP A 103 -7.00 12.56 -0.54
CA TRP A 103 -8.13 12.86 -1.43
C TRP A 103 -9.48 12.63 -0.75
N ALA A 104 -9.53 11.74 0.22
CA ALA A 104 -10.78 11.37 0.90
C ALA A 104 -11.00 12.13 2.20
N LYS A 105 -10.01 12.92 2.64
CA LYS A 105 -10.05 13.56 3.96
C LYS A 105 -11.20 14.54 4.09
N GLU A 106 -11.40 15.39 3.09
CA GLU A 106 -12.45 16.39 3.13
C GLU A 106 -13.83 15.74 3.21
N PHE A 107 -14.03 14.68 2.42
CA PHE A 107 -15.30 13.95 2.46
C PHE A 107 -15.52 13.29 3.82
N ALA A 108 -14.48 12.65 4.36
CA ALA A 108 -14.56 12.00 5.67
C ALA A 108 -14.88 13.01 6.78
N ASP A 109 -14.26 14.19 6.72
CA ASP A 109 -14.54 15.25 7.69
C ASP A 109 -15.98 15.74 7.57
N ALA A 110 -16.49 15.85 6.35
CA ALA A 110 -17.86 16.27 6.13
C ALA A 110 -18.86 15.24 6.65
N VAL A 111 -18.57 13.96 6.49
CA VAL A 111 -19.40 12.89 7.04
C VAL A 111 -19.46 12.99 8.55
N ARG A 112 -18.31 13.11 9.20
CA ARG A 112 -18.25 13.24 10.66
C ARG A 112 -18.97 14.49 11.14
N GLY A 113 -18.79 15.61 10.43
CA GLY A 113 -19.45 16.87 10.77
C GLY A 113 -20.98 16.82 10.64
N SER A 114 -21.48 15.88 9.85
CA SER A 114 -22.93 15.67 9.68
C SER A 114 -23.50 14.63 10.63
N GLY A 115 -22.67 14.11 11.55
CA GLY A 115 -23.09 13.07 12.47
C GLY A 115 -23.08 11.67 11.86
N GLY A 116 -22.48 11.52 10.68
CA GLY A 116 -22.37 10.24 10.01
C GLY A 116 -21.25 9.38 10.57
N VAL A 117 -21.38 8.07 10.36
CA VAL A 117 -20.35 7.11 10.73
C VAL A 117 -20.16 6.12 9.59
N LEU A 118 -18.94 5.64 9.44
CA LEU A 118 -18.67 4.62 8.45
C LEU A 118 -19.21 3.27 8.94
N ILE A 119 -20.10 2.68 8.16
CA ILE A 119 -20.65 1.36 8.48
C ILE A 119 -19.84 0.25 7.82
N ALA A 120 -19.47 0.46 6.56
CA ALA A 120 -18.69 -0.53 5.82
C ALA A 120 -17.97 0.15 4.66
N GLY A 121 -16.82 -0.39 4.31
CA GLY A 121 -16.08 0.07 3.16
C GLY A 121 -14.94 -0.89 2.89
N GLU A 122 -14.66 -1.11 1.61
CA GLU A 122 -13.53 -1.93 1.19
C GLU A 122 -13.09 -1.55 -0.22
N ARG A 123 -11.90 -1.97 -0.57
CA ARG A 123 -11.38 -1.81 -1.92
C ARG A 123 -11.83 -3.01 -2.76
N ILE A 124 -12.51 -2.74 -3.85
CA ILE A 124 -12.99 -3.79 -4.75
C ILE A 124 -12.00 -3.89 -5.91
N PRO A 125 -11.38 -5.05 -6.13
CA PRO A 125 -10.45 -5.22 -7.25
C PRO A 125 -11.13 -4.94 -8.59
N ALA A 126 -10.39 -4.30 -9.50
CA ALA A 126 -10.92 -3.93 -10.81
C ALA A 126 -11.49 -5.13 -11.56
N GLN A 127 -10.84 -6.30 -11.44
CA GLN A 127 -11.31 -7.51 -12.11
C GLN A 127 -12.74 -7.88 -11.70
N ILE A 128 -13.04 -7.74 -10.42
CA ILE A 128 -14.40 -8.06 -9.92
C ILE A 128 -15.41 -7.06 -10.49
N VAL A 129 -15.03 -5.79 -10.56
CA VAL A 129 -15.91 -4.75 -11.14
C VAL A 129 -16.14 -5.04 -12.62
N GLU A 130 -15.10 -5.40 -13.35
CA GLU A 130 -15.20 -5.72 -14.77
C GLU A 130 -16.13 -6.92 -15.03
N GLU A 131 -16.03 -7.96 -14.18
CA GLU A 131 -16.92 -9.11 -14.28
C GLU A 131 -18.37 -8.74 -14.02
N ALA A 132 -18.63 -7.87 -13.05
CA ALA A 132 -19.97 -7.41 -12.76
C ALA A 132 -20.54 -6.60 -13.91
N LEU A 133 -19.73 -5.73 -14.52
CA LEU A 133 -20.15 -4.93 -15.66
C LEU A 133 -20.46 -5.83 -16.88
N ALA A 134 -19.63 -6.82 -17.12
CA ALA A 134 -19.86 -7.77 -18.22
C ALA A 134 -21.15 -8.54 -18.02
N ALA A 135 -21.47 -8.91 -16.78
CA ALA A 135 -22.69 -9.67 -16.48
C ALA A 135 -23.96 -8.89 -16.79
N ILE A 136 -23.91 -7.55 -16.74
CA ILE A 136 -25.06 -6.71 -17.08
C ILE A 136 -24.94 -6.08 -18.47
N GLY A 137 -23.96 -6.53 -19.27
CA GLY A 137 -23.81 -6.07 -20.64
C GLY A 137 -23.23 -4.68 -20.80
N LYS A 138 -22.52 -4.16 -19.80
CA LYS A 138 -21.88 -2.84 -19.86
C LYS A 138 -20.42 -2.94 -20.26
N PRO A 139 -19.89 -1.95 -21.01
CA PRO A 139 -18.47 -1.92 -21.34
C PRO A 139 -17.63 -1.62 -20.10
N THR A 140 -16.36 -2.06 -20.14
CA THR A 140 -15.44 -1.95 -19.01
C THR A 140 -14.47 -0.78 -19.10
N ASP A 141 -14.45 -0.03 -20.17
CA ASP A 141 -13.52 1.10 -20.35
C ASP A 141 -14.16 2.48 -20.25
#